data_45ccb47e913ae74c6120d5d03d8f3571
#
_entry.id   45ccb47e913ae74c6120d5d03d8f3571
#
_cell.length_a   1.000
_cell.length_b   1.000
_cell.length_c   1.000
_cell.angle_alpha   90.00
_cell.angle_beta   90.00
_cell.angle_gamma   90.00
#
_symmetry.space_group_name_H-M   'P 1'
#
loop_
_entity.id
_entity.type
_entity.pdbx_description
1 polymer ?
#
loop_
_entity_poly.entity_id
_entity_poly.type
_entity_poly.pdbx_seq_one_letter_code
_entity_poly.pdbx_strand_id
1 'polypeptide(L)'
;MKINLNKMNSLDRMIGSDLSLNVPIQQAKAAILYPPNGLHTLILGETGVGKSMFAELMYHFARESGVIKKEAPFIRFNCADYADNPQLVVGQIFGVKKGAYTGAENEKEGLLKKADGGILFLDEIHRLSPQGQEILFTYIDKGCFRKLGDTENLIKVKAQIIAATTEDPQSYLLKTFARRVPMIINIPVLKDRTMNERYYLIQKFITMESKRLEKNIYIDKNALISFLLYDCPNNIGQLKSDIQLSCAKAFLDYKSKNLKYILIKQSDLPKNVKRGFMQIKQYREKVNSLLNEKRDILVFYHDNNIEDNFLNQSEESNKNSYFYDLIEKNLSH
;
A
#
# COMPACT_ATOMS: atom_id res chain seq x y z
N MET A 1 30.96 -4.18 -1.12
CA MET A 1 30.17 -3.48 -2.12
C MET A 1 29.69 -2.18 -1.50
N LYS A 2 30.07 -1.00 -2.01
CA LYS A 2 29.59 0.29 -1.47
C LYS A 2 28.16 0.48 -1.95
N ILE A 3 27.20 0.39 -1.04
CA ILE A 3 25.78 0.70 -1.34
C ILE A 3 25.70 2.20 -1.58
N ASN A 4 25.30 2.59 -2.79
CA ASN A 4 25.12 3.99 -3.13
C ASN A 4 23.75 4.46 -2.61
N LEU A 5 23.69 4.91 -1.36
CA LEU A 5 22.49 5.37 -0.66
C LEU A 5 21.94 6.70 -1.22
N ASN A 6 22.66 7.36 -2.12
CA ASN A 6 22.26 8.64 -2.70
C ASN A 6 21.33 8.52 -3.91
N LYS A 7 21.01 7.30 -4.38
CA LYS A 7 20.05 7.09 -5.47
C LYS A 7 18.68 6.80 -4.89
N MET A 8 17.67 7.56 -5.30
CA MET A 8 16.27 7.39 -4.92
C MET A 8 15.84 5.94 -5.17
N ASN A 9 15.54 5.19 -4.11
CA ASN A 9 15.14 3.78 -4.15
C ASN A 9 13.62 3.61 -4.11
N SER A 10 13.14 2.36 -4.21
CA SER A 10 11.71 2.04 -4.24
C SER A 10 10.95 2.52 -3.00
N LEU A 11 11.55 2.48 -1.80
CA LEU A 11 10.93 2.97 -0.57
C LEU A 11 10.84 4.51 -0.55
N ASP A 12 11.85 5.20 -1.07
CA ASP A 12 11.87 6.68 -1.10
C ASP A 12 10.83 7.26 -2.07
N ARG A 13 10.32 6.46 -3.00
CA ARG A 13 9.24 6.87 -3.94
C ARG A 13 7.85 6.82 -3.32
N MET A 14 7.71 6.38 -2.08
CA MET A 14 6.41 6.40 -1.40
C MET A 14 5.99 7.83 -1.07
N ILE A 15 4.71 8.13 -1.31
CA ILE A 15 4.10 9.39 -0.86
C ILE A 15 4.18 9.44 0.67
N GLY A 16 4.87 10.45 1.19
CA GLY A 16 5.13 10.63 2.62
C GLY A 16 6.48 10.09 3.09
N SER A 17 7.39 9.70 2.19
CA SER A 17 8.70 9.13 2.53
C SER A 17 9.56 10.06 3.39
N ASP A 18 9.45 11.34 3.22
CA ASP A 18 10.12 12.41 3.97
C ASP A 18 9.22 13.06 5.04
N LEU A 19 8.00 12.56 5.21
CA LEU A 19 6.98 13.03 6.17
C LEU A 19 6.56 11.90 7.12
N SER A 20 5.29 11.48 7.04
CA SER A 20 4.72 10.50 7.98
C SER A 20 5.32 9.11 7.88
N LEU A 21 5.87 8.74 6.72
CA LEU A 21 6.51 7.44 6.49
C LEU A 21 8.03 7.46 6.67
N ASN A 22 8.64 8.59 7.05
CA ASN A 22 10.10 8.68 7.18
C ASN A 22 10.64 7.62 8.15
N VAL A 23 10.11 7.58 9.39
CA VAL A 23 10.55 6.61 10.40
C VAL A 23 10.29 5.17 9.96
N PRO A 24 9.08 4.78 9.52
CA PRO A 24 8.82 3.46 8.96
C PRO A 24 9.81 3.05 7.85
N ILE A 25 10.12 3.96 6.95
CA ILE A 25 11.05 3.69 5.82
C ILE A 25 12.48 3.50 6.32
N GLN A 26 12.96 4.30 7.26
CA GLN A 26 14.29 4.11 7.84
C GLN A 26 14.39 2.76 8.58
N GLN A 27 13.36 2.38 9.32
CA GLN A 27 13.27 1.07 9.97
C GLN A 27 13.28 -0.07 8.93
N ALA A 28 12.53 0.06 7.84
CA ALA A 28 12.51 -0.91 6.76
C ALA A 28 13.89 -1.07 6.09
N LYS A 29 14.56 0.04 5.79
CA LYS A 29 15.92 0.03 5.25
C LYS A 29 16.89 -0.66 6.21
N ALA A 30 16.83 -0.33 7.49
CA ALA A 30 17.68 -0.97 8.50
C ALA A 30 17.40 -2.47 8.58
N ALA A 31 16.13 -2.89 8.57
CA ALA A 31 15.75 -4.30 8.60
C ALA A 31 16.29 -5.09 7.38
N ILE A 32 16.24 -4.49 6.20
CA ILE A 32 16.74 -5.15 4.97
C ILE A 32 18.26 -5.22 4.95
N LEU A 33 18.95 -4.14 5.33
CA LEU A 33 20.40 -4.03 5.21
C LEU A 33 21.16 -4.76 6.33
N TYR A 34 20.49 -5.20 7.39
CA TYR A 34 21.14 -5.83 8.53
C TYR A 34 21.71 -7.21 8.19
N PRO A 35 23.04 -7.44 8.37
CA PRO A 35 23.65 -8.72 8.02
C PRO A 35 23.30 -9.84 9.01
N PRO A 36 23.31 -11.12 8.62
CA PRO A 36 23.67 -11.60 7.27
C PRO A 36 22.50 -11.72 6.29
N ASN A 37 21.25 -11.78 6.74
CA ASN A 37 20.06 -12.09 5.92
C ASN A 37 18.88 -11.11 6.16
N GLY A 38 19.16 -9.91 6.65
CA GLY A 38 18.14 -8.98 7.10
C GLY A 38 17.52 -9.37 8.46
N LEU A 39 16.69 -8.49 9.03
CA LEU A 39 15.91 -8.74 10.23
C LEU A 39 14.49 -9.18 9.85
N HIS A 40 14.00 -10.25 10.47
CA HIS A 40 12.57 -10.55 10.41
C HIS A 40 11.77 -9.35 10.92
N THR A 41 10.67 -9.02 10.25
CA THR A 41 9.95 -7.76 10.44
C THR A 41 8.47 -8.00 10.63
N LEU A 42 7.85 -7.28 11.57
CA LEU A 42 6.40 -7.21 11.76
C LEU A 42 5.92 -5.80 11.39
N ILE A 43 4.99 -5.72 10.44
CA ILE A 43 4.34 -4.49 10.02
C ILE A 43 2.97 -4.39 10.69
N LEU A 44 2.78 -3.35 11.49
CA LEU A 44 1.53 -3.04 12.17
C LEU A 44 0.81 -1.89 11.46
N GLY A 45 -0.52 -1.95 11.44
CA GLY A 45 -1.34 -0.86 10.92
C GLY A 45 -2.74 -1.33 10.58
N GLU A 46 -3.68 -0.41 10.58
CA GLU A 46 -5.08 -0.68 10.24
C GLU A 46 -5.25 -1.22 8.81
N THR A 47 -6.45 -1.75 8.54
CA THR A 47 -6.83 -2.16 7.19
C THR A 47 -6.72 -0.98 6.21
N GLY A 48 -6.16 -1.24 5.02
CA GLY A 48 -6.09 -0.25 3.94
C GLY A 48 -5.00 0.81 4.05
N VAL A 49 -4.11 0.77 5.07
CA VAL A 49 -2.96 1.72 5.19
C VAL A 49 -1.84 1.46 4.18
N GLY A 50 -1.81 0.26 3.55
CA GLY A 50 -0.83 -0.10 2.53
C GLY A 50 0.28 -1.04 3.01
N LYS A 51 0.07 -1.87 4.05
CA LYS A 51 1.06 -2.83 4.59
C LYS A 51 1.66 -3.74 3.51
N SER A 52 0.81 -4.36 2.69
CA SER A 52 1.25 -5.31 1.65
C SER A 52 2.10 -4.61 0.56
N MET A 53 1.73 -3.37 0.16
CA MET A 53 2.53 -2.57 -0.76
C MET A 53 3.87 -2.16 -0.13
N PHE A 54 3.88 -1.82 1.16
CA PHE A 54 5.10 -1.50 1.89
C PHE A 54 6.07 -2.70 1.92
N ALA A 55 5.58 -3.90 2.20
CA ALA A 55 6.37 -5.14 2.15
C ALA A 55 6.93 -5.42 0.75
N GLU A 56 6.15 -5.16 -0.31
CA GLU A 56 6.62 -5.29 -1.69
C GLU A 56 7.75 -4.31 -2.01
N LEU A 57 7.65 -3.06 -1.54
CA LEU A 57 8.70 -2.07 -1.72
C LEU A 57 9.96 -2.40 -0.90
N MET A 58 9.82 -3.02 0.28
CA MET A 58 10.95 -3.57 1.02
C MET A 58 11.68 -4.65 0.20
N TYR A 59 10.95 -5.54 -0.46
CA TYR A 59 11.55 -6.53 -1.37
C TYR A 59 12.27 -5.88 -2.55
N HIS A 60 11.66 -4.90 -3.20
CA HIS A 60 12.33 -4.18 -4.30
C HIS A 60 13.60 -3.49 -3.81
N PHE A 61 13.56 -2.85 -2.64
CA PHE A 61 14.74 -2.25 -2.02
C PHE A 61 15.83 -3.28 -1.71
N ALA A 62 15.48 -4.48 -1.23
CA ALA A 62 16.44 -5.56 -0.98
C ALA A 62 17.19 -5.99 -2.27
N ARG A 63 16.48 -6.01 -3.41
CA ARG A 63 17.07 -6.28 -4.73
C ARG A 63 17.95 -5.12 -5.22
N GLU A 64 17.45 -3.90 -5.10
CA GLU A 64 18.16 -2.67 -5.52
C GLU A 64 19.47 -2.48 -4.74
N SER A 65 19.45 -2.82 -3.44
CA SER A 65 20.64 -2.74 -2.57
C SER A 65 21.59 -3.93 -2.69
N GLY A 66 21.20 -4.98 -3.45
CA GLY A 66 22.04 -6.16 -3.67
C GLY A 66 22.14 -7.10 -2.45
N VAL A 67 21.26 -6.93 -1.45
CA VAL A 67 21.18 -7.83 -0.28
C VAL A 67 20.67 -9.21 -0.69
N ILE A 68 19.70 -9.25 -1.61
CA ILE A 68 19.22 -10.47 -2.23
C ILE A 68 19.51 -10.45 -3.74
N LYS A 69 19.53 -11.63 -4.37
CA LYS A 69 19.73 -11.76 -5.81
C LYS A 69 18.57 -11.12 -6.58
N LYS A 70 18.80 -10.73 -7.83
CA LYS A 70 17.75 -10.15 -8.70
C LYS A 70 16.59 -11.11 -8.92
N GLU A 71 16.86 -12.40 -8.97
CA GLU A 71 15.90 -13.50 -9.18
C GLU A 71 15.35 -14.06 -7.87
N ALA A 72 15.74 -13.51 -6.70
CA ALA A 72 15.27 -13.95 -5.40
C ALA A 72 13.73 -13.89 -5.32
N PRO A 73 13.08 -14.93 -4.80
CA PRO A 73 11.63 -14.99 -4.77
C PRO A 73 11.02 -14.00 -3.76
N PHE A 74 9.86 -13.45 -4.11
CA PHE A 74 8.94 -12.78 -3.20
C PHE A 74 7.65 -13.57 -3.14
N ILE A 75 7.49 -14.34 -2.09
CA ILE A 75 6.31 -15.18 -1.88
C ILE A 75 5.35 -14.45 -0.96
N ARG A 76 4.09 -14.34 -1.38
CA ARG A 76 3.01 -13.72 -0.59
C ARG A 76 2.00 -14.76 -0.18
N PHE A 77 1.56 -14.69 1.06
CA PHE A 77 0.49 -15.53 1.58
C PHE A 77 -0.35 -14.73 2.57
N ASN A 78 -1.66 -14.76 2.38
CA ASN A 78 -2.61 -14.18 3.33
C ASN A 78 -3.14 -15.31 4.23
N CYS A 79 -2.83 -15.23 5.52
CA CYS A 79 -3.26 -16.25 6.49
C CYS A 79 -4.79 -16.25 6.70
N ALA A 80 -5.50 -15.19 6.31
CA ALA A 80 -6.95 -15.12 6.42
C ALA A 80 -7.70 -15.90 5.31
N ASP A 81 -7.05 -16.15 4.16
CA ASP A 81 -7.73 -16.83 3.03
C ASP A 81 -8.19 -18.26 3.36
N TYR A 82 -7.60 -18.89 4.37
CA TYR A 82 -7.92 -20.25 4.81
C TYR A 82 -8.15 -20.31 6.32
N ALA A 83 -8.66 -19.24 6.94
CA ALA A 83 -8.81 -19.12 8.38
C ALA A 83 -9.68 -20.25 9.01
N ASP A 84 -10.64 -20.78 8.23
CA ASP A 84 -11.51 -21.88 8.67
C ASP A 84 -10.81 -23.26 8.68
N ASN A 85 -9.61 -23.36 8.10
CA ASN A 85 -8.79 -24.57 8.09
C ASN A 85 -7.35 -24.31 8.51
N PRO A 86 -7.07 -24.22 9.82
CA PRO A 86 -5.74 -23.92 10.34
C PRO A 86 -4.64 -24.88 9.90
N GLN A 87 -4.96 -26.17 9.73
CA GLN A 87 -3.99 -27.16 9.25
C GLN A 87 -3.58 -26.90 7.80
N LEU A 88 -4.51 -26.44 6.97
CA LEU A 88 -4.22 -26.08 5.59
C LEU A 88 -3.27 -24.87 5.54
N VAL A 89 -3.50 -23.85 6.37
CA VAL A 89 -2.60 -22.67 6.47
C VAL A 89 -1.19 -23.12 6.83
N VAL A 90 -1.05 -23.94 7.88
CA VAL A 90 0.25 -24.47 8.33
C VAL A 90 0.91 -25.30 7.23
N GLY A 91 0.14 -26.17 6.58
CA GLY A 91 0.61 -27.02 5.50
C GLY A 91 1.07 -26.23 4.26
N GLN A 92 0.38 -25.14 3.93
CA GLN A 92 0.79 -24.25 2.83
C GLN A 92 2.13 -23.55 3.14
N ILE A 93 2.28 -23.02 4.35
CA ILE A 93 3.49 -22.26 4.72
C ILE A 93 4.70 -23.19 4.88
N PHE A 94 4.56 -24.28 5.63
CA PHE A 94 5.69 -25.13 6.02
C PHE A 94 5.83 -26.42 5.20
N GLY A 95 4.80 -26.77 4.44
CA GLY A 95 4.73 -28.03 3.70
C GLY A 95 4.14 -29.17 4.55
N VAL A 96 3.84 -30.25 3.88
CA VAL A 96 3.14 -31.42 4.46
C VAL A 96 3.88 -32.67 4.08
N LYS A 97 4.14 -33.55 5.05
CA LYS A 97 4.59 -34.94 4.82
C LYS A 97 3.39 -35.79 4.47
N LYS A 98 3.56 -36.77 3.59
CA LYS A 98 2.52 -37.76 3.28
C LYS A 98 2.02 -38.40 4.57
N GLY A 99 0.68 -38.44 4.75
CA GLY A 99 0.03 -39.02 5.94
C GLY A 99 -0.01 -38.10 7.18
N ALA A 100 0.37 -36.83 7.07
CA ALA A 100 0.37 -35.90 8.21
C ALA A 100 -1.02 -35.59 8.78
N TYR A 101 -2.07 -35.74 7.98
CA TYR A 101 -3.49 -35.66 8.37
C TYR A 101 -4.36 -36.40 7.38
N THR A 102 -5.63 -36.62 7.73
CA THR A 102 -6.60 -37.32 6.86
C THR A 102 -6.76 -36.54 5.53
N GLY A 103 -6.36 -37.18 4.41
CA GLY A 103 -6.37 -36.55 3.08
C GLY A 103 -5.00 -36.01 2.61
N ALA A 104 -3.95 -36.13 3.42
CA ALA A 104 -2.58 -35.79 2.98
C ALA A 104 -1.97 -36.97 2.16
N GLU A 105 -2.48 -37.17 0.95
CA GLU A 105 -2.06 -38.31 0.09
C GLU A 105 -0.65 -38.14 -0.47
N ASN A 106 -0.22 -36.89 -0.71
CA ASN A 106 1.07 -36.56 -1.30
C ASN A 106 1.84 -35.58 -0.41
N GLU A 107 3.16 -35.73 -0.45
CA GLU A 107 4.05 -34.76 0.15
C GLU A 107 3.99 -33.41 -0.64
N LYS A 108 3.92 -32.29 0.09
CA LYS A 108 3.91 -30.94 -0.52
C LYS A 108 5.01 -30.07 0.09
N GLU A 109 5.70 -29.35 -0.79
CA GLU A 109 6.68 -28.35 -0.37
C GLU A 109 5.99 -27.06 0.07
N GLY A 110 6.44 -26.49 1.20
CA GLY A 110 5.88 -25.27 1.77
C GLY A 110 6.41 -24.00 1.13
N LEU A 111 5.63 -22.91 1.28
CA LEU A 111 5.99 -21.58 0.77
C LEU A 111 7.28 -21.03 1.38
N LEU A 112 7.57 -21.38 2.64
CA LEU A 112 8.82 -20.97 3.30
C LEU A 112 10.05 -21.56 2.59
N LYS A 113 9.97 -22.81 2.12
CA LYS A 113 11.05 -23.40 1.32
C LYS A 113 11.16 -22.77 -0.05
N LYS A 114 10.04 -22.46 -0.69
CA LYS A 114 9.99 -21.76 -1.99
C LYS A 114 10.55 -20.33 -1.91
N ALA A 115 10.51 -19.71 -0.71
CA ALA A 115 11.05 -18.38 -0.47
C ALA A 115 12.56 -18.37 -0.19
N ASP A 116 13.26 -19.51 -0.28
CA ASP A 116 14.68 -19.64 0.04
C ASP A 116 15.54 -18.64 -0.75
N GLY A 117 16.36 -17.88 -0.06
CA GLY A 117 17.18 -16.80 -0.62
C GLY A 117 16.44 -15.50 -0.92
N GLY A 118 15.15 -15.42 -0.59
CA GLY A 118 14.29 -14.27 -0.82
C GLY A 118 13.48 -13.84 0.40
N ILE A 119 12.23 -13.43 0.17
CA ILE A 119 11.34 -12.92 1.21
C ILE A 119 10.02 -13.69 1.19
N LEU A 120 9.55 -14.14 2.37
CA LEU A 120 8.20 -14.61 2.58
C LEU A 120 7.39 -13.53 3.30
N PHE A 121 6.38 -13.00 2.63
CA PHE A 121 5.43 -12.06 3.20
C PHE A 121 4.17 -12.79 3.67
N LEU A 122 3.86 -12.68 4.97
CA LEU A 122 2.71 -13.26 5.63
C LEU A 122 1.75 -12.15 6.05
N ASP A 123 0.64 -11.99 5.33
CA ASP A 123 -0.40 -11.01 5.70
C ASP A 123 -1.37 -11.63 6.71
N GLU A 124 -1.95 -10.78 7.57
CA GLU A 124 -2.89 -11.16 8.65
C GLU A 124 -2.36 -12.30 9.51
N ILE A 125 -1.10 -12.18 9.97
CA ILE A 125 -0.37 -13.23 10.71
C ILE A 125 -1.09 -13.69 11.98
N HIS A 126 -1.95 -12.86 12.58
CA HIS A 126 -2.76 -13.21 13.74
C HIS A 126 -3.76 -14.35 13.46
N ARG A 127 -4.04 -14.66 12.19
CA ARG A 127 -4.87 -15.80 11.78
C ARG A 127 -4.11 -17.12 11.79
N LEU A 128 -2.78 -17.09 11.96
CA LEU A 128 -1.99 -18.31 12.06
C LEU A 128 -2.26 -19.01 13.39
N SER A 129 -2.55 -20.32 13.34
CA SER A 129 -2.82 -21.14 14.53
C SER A 129 -1.62 -21.17 15.49
N PRO A 130 -1.83 -21.46 16.78
CA PRO A 130 -0.73 -21.60 17.75
C PRO A 130 0.37 -22.56 17.28
N GLN A 131 -0.01 -23.71 16.70
CA GLN A 131 0.95 -24.65 16.13
C GLN A 131 1.78 -24.04 15.00
N GLY A 132 1.14 -23.29 14.10
CA GLY A 132 1.85 -22.59 13.01
C GLY A 132 2.79 -21.53 13.53
N GLN A 133 2.40 -20.81 14.57
CA GLN A 133 3.24 -19.83 15.22
C GLN A 133 4.48 -20.45 15.87
N GLU A 134 4.36 -21.59 16.53
CA GLU A 134 5.51 -22.31 17.13
C GLU A 134 6.52 -22.75 16.07
N ILE A 135 6.05 -23.26 14.93
CA ILE A 135 6.94 -23.62 13.82
C ILE A 135 7.64 -22.38 13.26
N LEU A 136 6.89 -21.30 13.08
CA LEU A 136 7.44 -20.02 12.58
C LEU A 136 8.47 -19.43 13.55
N PHE A 137 8.22 -19.50 14.85
CA PHE A 137 9.17 -19.05 15.88
C PHE A 137 10.45 -19.91 15.88
N THR A 138 10.29 -21.22 15.72
CA THR A 138 11.45 -22.12 15.57
C THR A 138 12.30 -21.71 14.36
N TYR A 139 11.66 -21.37 13.26
CA TYR A 139 12.35 -20.86 12.08
C TYR A 139 13.04 -19.52 12.32
N ILE A 140 12.37 -18.56 12.94
CA ILE A 140 12.92 -17.23 13.25
C ILE A 140 14.18 -17.36 14.15
N ASP A 141 14.11 -18.24 15.15
CA ASP A 141 15.18 -18.42 16.14
C ASP A 141 16.35 -19.24 15.59
N LYS A 142 16.09 -20.26 14.76
CA LYS A 142 17.07 -21.29 14.37
C LYS A 142 17.37 -21.36 12.87
N GLY A 143 16.65 -20.64 12.02
CA GLY A 143 16.77 -20.70 10.56
C GLY A 143 16.39 -22.07 9.96
N CYS A 144 15.65 -22.89 10.69
CA CYS A 144 15.19 -24.20 10.23
C CYS A 144 13.81 -24.54 10.76
N PHE A 145 13.10 -25.41 10.04
CA PHE A 145 11.76 -25.86 10.40
C PHE A 145 11.52 -27.29 9.95
N ARG A 146 10.36 -27.86 10.32
CA ARG A 146 9.90 -29.17 9.85
C ARG A 146 8.57 -29.03 9.12
N LYS A 147 8.34 -29.93 8.15
CA LYS A 147 7.02 -30.07 7.53
C LYS A 147 6.00 -30.54 8.56
N LEU A 148 4.73 -30.24 8.33
CA LEU A 148 3.65 -30.78 9.13
C LEU A 148 3.68 -32.32 9.07
N GLY A 149 3.69 -32.96 10.22
CA GLY A 149 3.80 -34.43 10.35
C GLY A 149 5.20 -35.03 10.21
N ASP A 150 6.25 -34.20 10.04
CA ASP A 150 7.64 -34.66 9.99
C ASP A 150 8.35 -34.38 11.32
N THR A 151 8.83 -35.44 11.99
CA THR A 151 9.57 -35.36 13.25
C THR A 151 11.08 -35.46 13.07
N GLU A 152 11.54 -35.92 11.89
CA GLU A 152 12.95 -36.31 11.66
C GLU A 152 13.70 -35.26 10.85
N ASN A 153 13.12 -34.77 9.74
CA ASN A 153 13.85 -33.98 8.77
C ASN A 153 13.77 -32.48 9.07
N LEU A 154 14.92 -31.86 9.32
CA LEU A 154 15.07 -30.42 9.46
C LEU A 154 15.38 -29.78 8.10
N ILE A 155 14.58 -28.80 7.71
CA ILE A 155 14.76 -28.03 6.49
C ILE A 155 15.40 -26.69 6.88
N LYS A 156 16.56 -26.39 6.30
CA LYS A 156 17.25 -25.11 6.46
C LYS A 156 16.97 -24.25 5.23
N VAL A 157 16.59 -22.99 5.45
CA VAL A 157 16.36 -21.98 4.40
C VAL A 157 16.84 -20.63 4.87
N LYS A 158 17.12 -19.73 3.93
CA LYS A 158 17.54 -18.34 4.18
C LYS A 158 16.49 -17.38 3.64
N ALA A 159 15.28 -17.42 4.18
CA ALA A 159 14.21 -16.50 3.80
C ALA A 159 14.00 -15.45 4.90
N GLN A 160 13.95 -14.18 4.53
CA GLN A 160 13.51 -13.14 5.46
C GLN A 160 12.00 -13.19 5.58
N ILE A 161 11.48 -13.21 6.81
CA ILE A 161 10.05 -13.10 7.09
C ILE A 161 9.68 -11.63 7.23
N ILE A 162 8.69 -11.20 6.46
CA ILE A 162 7.96 -9.95 6.69
C ILE A 162 6.52 -10.34 6.99
N ALA A 163 6.06 -10.10 8.21
CA ALA A 163 4.70 -10.37 8.63
C ALA A 163 3.91 -9.08 8.75
N ALA A 164 2.60 -9.11 8.51
CA ALA A 164 1.73 -7.96 8.69
C ALA A 164 0.47 -8.35 9.48
N THR A 165 -0.06 -7.40 10.25
CA THR A 165 -1.30 -7.58 11.01
C THR A 165 -2.04 -6.26 11.22
N THR A 166 -3.35 -6.39 11.42
CA THR A 166 -4.24 -5.29 11.84
C THR A 166 -4.51 -5.30 13.34
N GLU A 167 -4.10 -6.34 14.06
CA GLU A 167 -4.36 -6.46 15.49
C GLU A 167 -3.45 -5.57 16.36
N ASP A 168 -3.98 -5.23 17.53
CA ASP A 168 -3.25 -4.50 18.56
C ASP A 168 -2.01 -5.30 19.01
N PRO A 169 -0.82 -4.66 19.06
CA PRO A 169 0.40 -5.25 19.63
C PRO A 169 0.25 -5.76 21.08
N GLN A 170 -0.76 -5.29 21.80
CA GLN A 170 -1.07 -5.72 23.17
C GLN A 170 -1.78 -7.06 23.24
N SER A 171 -2.31 -7.59 22.14
CA SER A 171 -2.94 -8.92 22.10
C SER A 171 -1.92 -10.01 22.47
N TYR A 172 -2.41 -11.09 23.14
CA TYR A 172 -1.54 -12.17 23.63
C TYR A 172 -0.67 -12.78 22.54
N LEU A 173 -1.26 -12.99 21.35
CA LEU A 173 -0.58 -13.56 20.20
C LEU A 173 0.59 -12.67 19.73
N LEU A 174 0.35 -11.37 19.64
CA LEU A 174 1.38 -10.42 19.20
C LEU A 174 2.45 -10.16 20.23
N LYS A 175 2.16 -10.24 21.54
CA LYS A 175 3.20 -10.15 22.59
C LYS A 175 4.27 -11.22 22.43
N THR A 176 3.86 -12.44 22.11
CA THR A 176 4.80 -13.56 21.91
C THR A 176 5.58 -13.39 20.63
N PHE A 177 4.92 -12.93 19.57
CA PHE A 177 5.55 -12.65 18.27
C PHE A 177 6.51 -11.45 18.35
N ALA A 178 6.08 -10.33 18.93
CA ALA A 178 6.87 -9.12 19.07
C ALA A 178 8.17 -9.29 19.87
N ARG A 179 8.21 -10.25 20.81
CA ARG A 179 9.44 -10.57 21.56
C ARG A 179 10.51 -11.27 20.72
N ARG A 180 10.13 -11.89 19.60
CA ARG A 180 11.03 -12.70 18.76
C ARG A 180 11.37 -12.05 17.43
N VAL A 181 10.51 -11.11 16.98
CA VAL A 181 10.75 -10.35 15.76
C VAL A 181 11.48 -9.06 16.11
N PRO A 182 12.74 -8.90 15.67
CA PRO A 182 13.60 -7.80 16.12
C PRO A 182 13.19 -6.44 15.56
N MET A 183 12.37 -6.40 14.47
CA MET A 183 11.94 -5.16 13.85
C MET A 183 10.41 -5.06 13.81
N ILE A 184 9.87 -4.02 14.43
CA ILE A 184 8.44 -3.70 14.38
C ILE A 184 8.28 -2.33 13.70
N ILE A 185 7.45 -2.27 12.66
CA ILE A 185 7.20 -1.08 11.86
C ILE A 185 5.73 -0.73 11.93
N ASN A 186 5.40 0.47 12.40
CA ASN A 186 4.03 0.98 12.46
C ASN A 186 3.74 1.85 11.24
N ILE A 187 2.74 1.50 10.43
CA ILE A 187 2.28 2.32 9.31
C ILE A 187 1.13 3.21 9.79
N PRO A 188 1.27 4.54 9.73
CA PRO A 188 0.25 5.46 10.21
C PRO A 188 -1.03 5.39 9.37
N VAL A 189 -2.17 5.58 10.04
CA VAL A 189 -3.48 5.69 9.40
C VAL A 189 -3.58 6.97 8.58
N LEU A 190 -4.48 6.99 7.58
CA LEU A 190 -4.59 8.13 6.66
C LEU A 190 -4.94 9.46 7.36
N LYS A 191 -5.73 9.42 8.44
CA LYS A 191 -6.10 10.62 9.21
C LYS A 191 -4.92 11.28 9.94
N ASP A 192 -3.87 10.49 10.28
CA ASP A 192 -2.68 10.97 10.96
C ASP A 192 -1.60 11.43 9.98
N ARG A 193 -1.81 11.22 8.68
CA ARG A 193 -0.93 11.73 7.63
C ARG A 193 -1.24 13.20 7.32
N THR A 194 -0.26 13.91 6.77
CA THR A 194 -0.44 15.31 6.42
C THR A 194 -1.48 15.48 5.31
N MET A 195 -2.10 16.67 5.25
CA MET A 195 -3.04 17.00 4.17
C MET A 195 -2.37 16.98 2.79
N ASN A 196 -1.09 17.34 2.72
CA ASN A 196 -0.30 17.25 1.49
C ASN A 196 -0.16 15.82 1.00
N GLU A 197 0.16 14.87 1.89
CA GLU A 197 0.24 13.45 1.52
C GLU A 197 -1.10 12.93 0.99
N ARG A 198 -2.19 13.28 1.68
CA ARG A 198 -3.54 12.91 1.22
C ARG A 198 -3.86 13.51 -0.14
N TYR A 199 -3.49 14.76 -0.38
CA TYR A 199 -3.61 15.40 -1.68
C TYR A 199 -2.83 14.66 -2.78
N TYR A 200 -1.56 14.31 -2.54
CA TYR A 200 -0.76 13.54 -3.49
C TYR A 200 -1.32 12.15 -3.76
N LEU A 201 -1.89 11.48 -2.75
CA LEU A 201 -2.59 10.21 -2.93
C LEU A 201 -3.81 10.37 -3.84
N ILE A 202 -4.63 11.41 -3.64
CA ILE A 202 -5.78 11.71 -4.50
C ILE A 202 -5.32 11.95 -5.94
N GLN A 203 -4.30 12.80 -6.13
CA GLN A 203 -3.73 13.05 -7.46
C GLN A 203 -3.27 11.76 -8.12
N LYS A 204 -2.51 10.93 -7.41
CA LYS A 204 -2.03 9.65 -7.93
C LYS A 204 -3.17 8.76 -8.39
N PHE A 205 -4.24 8.62 -7.58
CA PHE A 205 -5.35 7.74 -7.93
C PHE A 205 -6.18 8.27 -9.10
N ILE A 206 -6.44 9.58 -9.17
CA ILE A 206 -7.14 10.17 -10.33
C ILE A 206 -6.29 10.02 -11.59
N THR A 207 -4.97 10.25 -11.51
CA THR A 207 -4.07 10.05 -12.65
C THR A 207 -4.04 8.59 -13.11
N MET A 208 -4.09 7.62 -12.18
CA MET A 208 -4.18 6.20 -12.54
C MET A 208 -5.48 5.89 -13.31
N GLU A 209 -6.61 6.44 -12.89
CA GLU A 209 -7.88 6.28 -13.60
C GLU A 209 -7.88 7.03 -14.96
N SER A 210 -7.26 8.21 -15.04
CA SER A 210 -7.07 8.96 -16.29
C SER A 210 -6.28 8.12 -17.31
N LYS A 211 -5.17 7.51 -16.91
CA LYS A 211 -4.37 6.58 -17.74
C LYS A 211 -5.19 5.36 -18.16
N ARG A 212 -5.96 4.76 -17.24
CA ARG A 212 -6.81 3.60 -17.51
C ARG A 212 -7.93 3.87 -18.52
N LEU A 213 -8.50 5.08 -18.47
CA LEU A 213 -9.55 5.52 -19.38
C LEU A 213 -9.03 6.10 -20.69
N GLU A 214 -7.71 6.34 -20.80
CA GLU A 214 -7.04 7.03 -21.92
C GLU A 214 -7.71 8.39 -22.22
N LYS A 215 -8.14 9.08 -21.15
CA LYS A 215 -8.83 10.37 -21.20
C LYS A 215 -8.44 11.25 -20.02
N ASN A 216 -8.36 12.54 -20.26
CA ASN A 216 -8.16 13.51 -19.19
C ASN A 216 -9.37 13.52 -18.26
N ILE A 217 -9.11 13.54 -16.95
CA ILE A 217 -10.14 13.66 -15.92
C ILE A 217 -10.03 15.04 -15.29
N TYR A 218 -11.17 15.70 -15.17
CA TYR A 218 -11.34 16.98 -14.53
C TYR A 218 -12.03 16.80 -13.17
N ILE A 219 -11.67 17.60 -12.19
CA ILE A 219 -12.33 17.61 -10.88
C ILE A 219 -12.59 19.04 -10.43
N ASP A 220 -13.80 19.32 -9.95
CA ASP A 220 -14.08 20.61 -9.33
C ASP A 220 -13.41 20.74 -7.95
N LYS A 221 -13.07 21.96 -7.55
CA LYS A 221 -12.38 22.28 -6.30
C LYS A 221 -13.16 21.75 -5.06
N ASN A 222 -14.49 21.82 -5.08
CA ASN A 222 -15.32 21.37 -3.97
C ASN A 222 -15.32 19.84 -3.85
N ALA A 223 -15.28 19.12 -4.97
CA ALA A 223 -15.12 17.67 -4.99
C ALA A 223 -13.75 17.27 -4.42
N LEU A 224 -12.70 17.97 -4.82
CA LEU A 224 -11.35 17.74 -4.28
C LEU A 224 -11.30 18.00 -2.77
N ILE A 225 -11.86 19.12 -2.30
CA ILE A 225 -11.97 19.43 -0.86
C ILE A 225 -12.75 18.34 -0.13
N SER A 226 -13.82 17.82 -0.71
CA SER A 226 -14.58 16.72 -0.13
C SER A 226 -13.71 15.47 0.08
N PHE A 227 -12.88 15.09 -0.92
CA PHE A 227 -11.93 13.99 -0.80
C PHE A 227 -10.81 14.25 0.22
N LEU A 228 -10.37 15.50 0.36
CA LEU A 228 -9.34 15.88 1.33
C LEU A 228 -9.83 15.77 2.77
N LEU A 229 -11.10 16.05 3.04
CA LEU A 229 -11.60 16.26 4.39
C LEU A 229 -12.55 15.17 4.89
N TYR A 230 -13.07 14.25 4.01
CA TYR A 230 -14.00 13.24 4.51
C TYR A 230 -13.31 12.23 5.42
N ASP A 231 -14.06 11.71 6.36
CA ASP A 231 -13.62 10.59 7.18
C ASP A 231 -13.48 9.33 6.30
N CYS A 232 -12.35 8.67 6.41
CA CYS A 232 -11.94 7.55 5.57
C CYS A 232 -11.48 6.37 6.45
N PRO A 233 -12.41 5.69 7.15
CA PRO A 233 -12.09 4.71 8.19
C PRO A 233 -11.29 3.51 7.68
N ASN A 234 -11.43 3.13 6.40
CA ASN A 234 -10.63 2.07 5.80
C ASN A 234 -9.42 2.61 5.03
N ASN A 235 -8.93 3.79 5.40
CA ASN A 235 -7.67 4.38 4.98
C ASN A 235 -7.52 4.53 3.45
N ILE A 236 -6.29 4.31 2.94
CA ILE A 236 -5.93 4.51 1.53
C ILE A 236 -6.71 3.57 0.60
N GLY A 237 -7.01 2.36 1.06
CA GLY A 237 -7.82 1.41 0.29
C GLY A 237 -9.21 1.96 -0.04
N GLN A 238 -9.88 2.53 0.95
CA GLN A 238 -11.18 3.19 0.76
C GLN A 238 -11.05 4.43 -0.12
N LEU A 239 -10.07 5.30 0.14
CA LEU A 239 -9.84 6.50 -0.67
C LEU A 239 -9.70 6.16 -2.15
N LYS A 240 -8.92 5.12 -2.47
CA LYS A 240 -8.76 4.63 -3.84
C LYS A 240 -10.09 4.16 -4.44
N SER A 241 -10.87 3.38 -3.70
CA SER A 241 -12.17 2.85 -4.16
C SER A 241 -13.19 3.96 -4.37
N ASP A 242 -13.27 4.92 -3.45
CA ASP A 242 -14.21 6.06 -3.55
C ASP A 242 -13.85 6.98 -4.75
N ILE A 243 -12.57 7.19 -5.04
CA ILE A 243 -12.10 7.91 -6.23
C ILE A 243 -12.48 7.13 -7.49
N GLN A 244 -12.20 5.83 -7.54
CA GLN A 244 -12.53 4.98 -8.70
C GLN A 244 -14.03 5.01 -8.99
N LEU A 245 -14.87 4.91 -7.96
CA LEU A 245 -16.33 4.99 -8.10
C LEU A 245 -16.77 6.35 -8.66
N SER A 246 -16.17 7.43 -8.19
CA SER A 246 -16.46 8.78 -8.67
C SER A 246 -16.03 8.99 -10.13
N CYS A 247 -14.87 8.45 -10.51
CA CYS A 247 -14.42 8.45 -11.90
C CYS A 247 -15.35 7.63 -12.80
N ALA A 248 -15.81 6.46 -12.34
CA ALA A 248 -16.74 5.62 -13.09
C ALA A 248 -18.08 6.33 -13.35
N LYS A 249 -18.60 7.04 -12.34
CA LYS A 249 -19.83 7.83 -12.48
C LYS A 249 -19.65 9.01 -13.46
N ALA A 250 -18.54 9.76 -13.31
CA ALA A 250 -18.25 10.87 -14.22
C ALA A 250 -18.05 10.38 -15.68
N PHE A 251 -17.47 9.19 -15.86
CA PHE A 251 -17.32 8.57 -17.18
C PHE A 251 -18.66 8.13 -17.76
N LEU A 252 -19.57 7.59 -16.94
CA LEU A 252 -20.93 7.26 -17.36
C LEU A 252 -21.66 8.50 -17.85
N ASP A 253 -21.62 9.60 -17.09
CA ASP A 253 -22.21 10.88 -17.48
C ASP A 253 -21.59 11.46 -18.76
N TYR A 254 -20.26 11.35 -18.90
CA TYR A 254 -19.56 11.74 -20.13
C TYR A 254 -20.10 10.99 -21.36
N LYS A 255 -20.34 9.68 -21.25
CA LYS A 255 -20.83 8.85 -22.35
C LYS A 255 -22.33 9.05 -22.61
N SER A 256 -23.16 9.05 -21.57
CA SER A 256 -24.62 9.09 -21.70
C SER A 256 -25.16 10.46 -22.11
N LYS A 257 -24.50 11.54 -21.66
CA LYS A 257 -24.90 12.93 -21.93
C LYS A 257 -24.08 13.56 -23.05
N ASN A 258 -23.19 12.78 -23.70
CA ASN A 258 -22.29 13.23 -24.75
C ASN A 258 -21.50 14.50 -24.38
N LEU A 259 -20.98 14.52 -23.12
CA LEU A 259 -20.22 15.66 -22.61
C LEU A 259 -18.82 15.74 -23.28
N LYS A 260 -18.23 16.93 -23.28
CA LYS A 260 -16.86 17.13 -23.83
C LYS A 260 -15.77 16.56 -22.92
N TYR A 261 -16.02 16.50 -21.61
CA TYR A 261 -15.02 16.17 -20.59
C TYR A 261 -15.56 15.19 -19.55
N ILE A 262 -14.68 14.36 -18.98
CA ILE A 262 -14.99 13.57 -17.80
C ILE A 262 -14.76 14.47 -16.59
N LEU A 263 -15.83 15.00 -16.00
CA LEU A 263 -15.78 15.96 -14.87
C LEU A 263 -16.35 15.34 -13.61
N ILE A 264 -15.52 15.23 -12.57
CA ILE A 264 -15.97 14.83 -11.23
C ILE A 264 -16.50 16.08 -10.51
N LYS A 265 -17.80 16.14 -10.28
CA LYS A 265 -18.46 17.23 -9.54
C LYS A 265 -18.74 16.80 -8.11
N GLN A 266 -18.77 17.76 -7.18
CA GLN A 266 -19.17 17.50 -5.79
C GLN A 266 -20.54 16.82 -5.69
N SER A 267 -21.50 17.23 -6.53
CA SER A 267 -22.86 16.63 -6.60
C SER A 267 -22.84 15.12 -6.86
N ASP A 268 -21.80 14.61 -7.49
CA ASP A 268 -21.72 13.24 -8.00
C ASP A 268 -20.99 12.28 -7.06
N LEU A 269 -20.34 12.83 -6.03
CA LEU A 269 -19.59 12.05 -5.06
C LEU A 269 -20.48 11.14 -4.20
N PRO A 270 -19.95 10.02 -3.67
CA PRO A 270 -20.63 9.22 -2.65
C PRO A 270 -21.00 10.06 -1.42
N LYS A 271 -22.08 9.67 -0.72
CA LYS A 271 -22.60 10.43 0.43
C LYS A 271 -21.58 10.64 1.55
N ASN A 272 -20.77 9.63 1.85
CA ASN A 272 -19.70 9.70 2.83
C ASN A 272 -18.63 10.73 2.42
N VAL A 273 -18.23 10.76 1.16
CA VAL A 273 -17.25 11.71 0.64
C VAL A 273 -17.79 13.14 0.66
N LYS A 274 -19.05 13.35 0.24
CA LYS A 274 -19.71 14.69 0.28
C LYS A 274 -19.65 15.33 1.66
N ARG A 275 -19.81 14.55 2.73
CA ARG A 275 -19.76 15.03 4.12
C ARG A 275 -18.42 15.68 4.46
N GLY A 276 -17.33 15.32 3.79
CA GLY A 276 -16.04 15.95 3.98
C GLY A 276 -16.08 17.47 3.78
N PHE A 277 -16.85 17.96 2.82
CA PHE A 277 -16.98 19.40 2.58
C PHE A 277 -17.53 20.17 3.78
N MET A 278 -18.34 19.55 4.63
CA MET A 278 -18.89 20.19 5.83
C MET A 278 -17.80 20.54 6.85
N GLN A 279 -16.65 19.89 6.79
CA GLN A 279 -15.51 20.14 7.67
C GLN A 279 -14.64 21.34 7.25
N ILE A 280 -14.95 21.97 6.10
CA ILE A 280 -14.11 23.04 5.52
C ILE A 280 -13.87 24.20 6.50
N LYS A 281 -14.87 24.54 7.35
CA LYS A 281 -14.72 25.62 8.34
C LYS A 281 -13.60 25.35 9.33
N GLN A 282 -13.47 24.09 9.78
CA GLN A 282 -12.46 23.65 10.75
C GLN A 282 -11.04 23.62 10.13
N TYR A 283 -10.94 23.29 8.85
CA TYR A 283 -9.65 23.12 8.15
C TYR A 283 -9.35 24.21 7.13
N ARG A 284 -10.06 25.36 7.18
CA ARG A 284 -10.02 26.43 6.18
C ARG A 284 -8.61 26.90 5.85
N GLU A 285 -7.80 27.17 6.87
CA GLU A 285 -6.42 27.66 6.67
C GLU A 285 -5.54 26.62 5.96
N LYS A 286 -5.62 25.35 6.37
CA LYS A 286 -4.87 24.24 5.76
C LYS A 286 -5.30 23.99 4.31
N VAL A 287 -6.60 24.07 4.03
CA VAL A 287 -7.14 23.92 2.68
C VAL A 287 -6.71 25.10 1.82
N ASN A 288 -6.79 26.33 2.34
CA ASN A 288 -6.37 27.51 1.61
C ASN A 288 -4.85 27.48 1.31
N SER A 289 -4.00 27.16 2.28
CA SER A 289 -2.56 27.04 2.03
C SER A 289 -2.20 26.02 0.93
N LEU A 290 -3.02 24.94 0.80
CA LEU A 290 -2.82 23.91 -0.21
C LEU A 290 -3.42 24.26 -1.58
N LEU A 291 -4.55 25.01 -1.62
CA LEU A 291 -5.36 25.19 -2.82
C LEU A 291 -5.57 26.65 -3.22
N ASN A 292 -5.01 27.65 -2.50
CA ASN A 292 -5.29 29.08 -2.77
C ASN A 292 -4.92 29.54 -4.17
N GLU A 293 -3.86 28.98 -4.75
CA GLU A 293 -3.40 29.33 -6.09
C GLU A 293 -3.98 28.41 -7.17
N LYS A 294 -4.82 27.43 -6.77
CA LYS A 294 -5.36 26.46 -7.70
C LYS A 294 -6.71 26.92 -8.22
N ARG A 295 -6.92 26.67 -9.51
CA ARG A 295 -8.13 26.99 -10.26
C ARG A 295 -9.34 26.22 -9.72
N ASP A 296 -10.55 26.65 -10.06
CA ASP A 296 -11.80 26.00 -9.64
C ASP A 296 -11.98 24.60 -10.22
N ILE A 297 -11.31 24.31 -11.32
CA ILE A 297 -11.24 22.98 -11.94
C ILE A 297 -9.78 22.58 -12.13
N LEU A 298 -9.43 21.39 -11.63
CA LEU A 298 -8.11 20.79 -11.82
C LEU A 298 -8.18 19.69 -12.90
N VAL A 299 -7.09 19.53 -13.66
CA VAL A 299 -6.99 18.57 -14.77
C VAL A 299 -5.94 17.52 -14.44
N PHE A 300 -6.27 16.25 -14.70
CA PHE A 300 -5.37 15.11 -14.60
C PHE A 300 -5.23 14.46 -15.97
N TYR A 301 -4.03 14.53 -16.51
CA TYR A 301 -3.73 14.10 -17.87
C TYR A 301 -3.45 12.60 -17.92
N HIS A 302 -3.79 11.97 -19.05
CA HIS A 302 -3.55 10.55 -19.29
C HIS A 302 -2.16 10.26 -19.91
N ASP A 303 -1.54 11.24 -20.59
CA ASP A 303 -0.24 11.10 -21.24
C ASP A 303 0.94 11.21 -20.27
N ASN A 304 1.98 10.39 -20.51
CA ASN A 304 3.15 10.26 -19.63
C ASN A 304 4.13 11.46 -19.65
N ASN A 305 3.89 12.50 -20.47
CA ASN A 305 4.79 13.64 -20.57
C ASN A 305 4.76 14.58 -19.34
N ILE A 306 4.13 14.17 -18.23
CA ILE A 306 3.85 15.02 -17.07
C ILE A 306 4.44 14.47 -15.77
N GLU A 307 5.28 13.44 -15.79
CA GLU A 307 6.04 13.09 -14.58
C GLU A 307 6.99 14.22 -14.12
N ASP A 308 7.37 15.16 -15.01
CA ASP A 308 8.25 16.30 -14.70
C ASP A 308 7.50 17.59 -14.31
N ASN A 309 6.20 17.72 -14.51
CA ASN A 309 5.46 18.95 -14.25
C ASN A 309 4.96 19.13 -12.82
N PHE A 310 5.06 18.11 -11.95
CA PHE A 310 4.63 18.26 -10.55
C PHE A 310 5.61 19.05 -9.67
N LEU A 311 6.86 19.24 -10.12
CA LEU A 311 7.86 20.06 -9.44
C LEU A 311 8.03 21.46 -10.01
N ASN A 312 7.53 21.76 -11.24
CA ASN A 312 7.78 23.01 -11.96
C ASN A 312 6.52 23.85 -12.25
N GLN A 313 5.39 23.63 -11.57
CA GLN A 313 4.14 24.40 -11.81
C GLN A 313 4.19 25.88 -11.30
N SER A 314 5.35 26.38 -10.85
CA SER A 314 5.52 27.79 -10.51
C SER A 314 5.83 28.71 -11.70
N GLU A 315 6.11 28.21 -12.91
CA GLU A 315 6.56 29.06 -14.03
C GLU A 315 5.70 29.07 -15.31
N GLU A 316 4.66 28.24 -15.46
CA GLU A 316 3.81 28.25 -16.68
C GLU A 316 2.41 28.87 -16.50
N SER A 317 2.31 30.03 -15.81
CA SER A 317 1.03 30.71 -15.60
C SER A 317 0.41 31.36 -16.88
N ASN A 318 1.08 31.38 -18.02
CA ASN A 318 0.65 32.18 -19.18
C ASN A 318 0.08 31.42 -20.40
N LYS A 319 0.20 30.08 -20.48
CA LYS A 319 -0.35 29.35 -21.66
C LYS A 319 -1.73 28.76 -21.47
N ASN A 320 -2.22 28.69 -20.24
CA ASN A 320 -3.49 28.06 -19.93
C ASN A 320 -4.71 29.01 -19.85
N SER A 321 -4.55 30.31 -19.97
CA SER A 321 -5.68 31.25 -19.95
C SER A 321 -6.64 31.02 -21.12
N TYR A 322 -6.12 30.68 -22.29
CA TYR A 322 -6.93 30.42 -23.50
C TYR A 322 -7.88 29.20 -23.40
N PHE A 323 -7.53 28.23 -22.59
CA PHE A 323 -8.32 27.01 -22.43
C PHE A 323 -9.53 27.20 -21.48
N TYR A 324 -9.42 28.13 -20.51
CA TYR A 324 -10.49 28.44 -19.56
C TYR A 324 -11.57 29.31 -20.15
N ASP A 325 -11.19 30.26 -20.99
CA ASP A 325 -12.15 31.08 -21.75
C ASP A 325 -13.03 30.22 -22.68
N LEU A 326 -12.50 29.08 -23.12
CA LEU A 326 -13.23 28.09 -23.92
C LEU A 326 -14.21 27.24 -23.07
N ILE A 327 -13.86 26.93 -21.81
CA ILE A 327 -14.71 26.18 -20.89
C ILE A 327 -15.85 27.06 -20.37
N GLU A 328 -15.59 28.30 -19.98
CA GLU A 328 -16.62 29.24 -19.52
C GLU A 328 -17.61 29.61 -20.61
N LYS A 329 -17.15 29.85 -21.84
CA LYS A 329 -18.05 30.11 -23.00
C LYS A 329 -18.94 28.93 -23.36
N ASN A 330 -18.59 27.70 -23.01
CA ASN A 330 -19.39 26.49 -23.31
C ASN A 330 -20.26 25.99 -22.13
N LEU A 331 -20.13 26.61 -20.95
CA LEU A 331 -20.99 26.34 -19.78
C LEU A 331 -22.17 27.33 -19.67
N SER A 332 -22.17 28.39 -20.49
CA SER A 332 -23.21 29.44 -20.54
C SER A 332 -24.23 29.26 -21.69
N HIS A 333 -24.29 28.07 -22.29
CA HIS A 333 -25.34 27.68 -23.27
C HIS A 333 -26.00 26.36 -22.91
#